data_433d73284e4806965749b16cc8f9f1f4
#
_entry.id   433d73284e4806965749b16cc8f9f1f4
#
_cell.length_a   1.000
_cell.length_b   1.000
_cell.length_c   1.000
_cell.angle_alpha   90.00
_cell.angle_beta   90.00
_cell.angle_gamma   90.00
#
_symmetry.space_group_name_H-M   'P 1'
#
loop_
_entity.id
_entity.type
_entity.pdbx_description
1 polymer ?
#
loop_
_entity_poly.entity_id
_entity_poly.type
_entity_poly.pdbx_seq_one_letter_code
_entity_poly.pdbx_strand_id
1 'polypeptide(L)'
;MGRPSAYTPEVAQEICERIAAGESLRRICDADHMPAPATVCLWVTDDREGFAEQYARARRAQGTLLADEIFAIADGSGDVARDRLGVDTRKWYLSKVLPKLYGDKVEVEHTGIPEITIRVLE
;
A
#
# COMPACT_ATOMS: atom_id res chain seq x y z
N MET A 1 -20.07 21.78 5.67
CA MET A 1 -19.87 20.96 6.45
C MET A 1 -18.56 20.36 6.47
N GLY A 2 -17.95 20.32 7.42
CA GLY A 2 -16.64 19.78 7.53
C GLY A 2 -16.63 18.29 7.34
N ARG A 3 -15.47 17.74 7.10
CA ARG A 3 -15.36 16.32 7.00
C ARG A 3 -15.27 15.72 8.37
N PRO A 4 -15.74 14.49 8.53
CA PRO A 4 -15.58 13.79 9.78
C PRO A 4 -14.10 13.66 10.11
N SER A 5 -13.74 13.90 11.32
CA SER A 5 -12.37 13.70 11.76
C SER A 5 -12.27 12.75 12.94
N ALA A 6 -13.41 12.36 13.49
CA ALA A 6 -13.38 11.45 14.62
C ALA A 6 -13.21 10.02 14.14
N TYR A 7 -12.38 9.29 14.84
CA TYR A 7 -12.18 7.88 14.53
C TYR A 7 -13.42 7.09 14.95
N THR A 8 -13.86 6.21 14.08
CA THR A 8 -14.84 5.20 14.46
C THR A 8 -14.39 3.88 13.90
N PRO A 9 -14.70 2.78 14.57
CA PRO A 9 -14.32 1.46 14.06
C PRO A 9 -14.91 1.18 12.68
N GLU A 10 -16.11 1.67 12.43
CA GLU A 10 -16.76 1.43 11.15
C GLU A 10 -16.04 2.13 10.01
N VAL A 11 -15.65 3.37 10.20
CA VAL A 11 -14.91 4.10 9.18
C VAL A 11 -13.54 3.48 8.99
N ALA A 12 -12.87 3.10 10.08
CA ALA A 12 -11.56 2.47 10.00
C ALA A 12 -11.65 1.17 9.22
N GLN A 13 -12.66 0.37 9.47
CA GLN A 13 -12.82 -0.89 8.77
C GLN A 13 -13.09 -0.68 7.30
N GLU A 14 -13.93 0.27 6.96
CA GLU A 14 -14.23 0.54 5.56
C GLU A 14 -12.97 1.00 4.82
N ILE A 15 -12.18 1.86 5.43
CA ILE A 15 -10.95 2.32 4.81
C ILE A 15 -10.04 1.12 4.51
N CYS A 16 -9.85 0.26 5.50
CA CYS A 16 -8.97 -0.88 5.32
C CYS A 16 -9.50 -1.87 4.29
N GLU A 17 -10.80 -2.10 4.27
CA GLU A 17 -11.38 -2.99 3.27
C GLU A 17 -11.17 -2.44 1.86
N ARG A 18 -11.33 -1.14 1.69
CA ARG A 18 -11.18 -0.54 0.36
C ARG A 18 -9.72 -0.47 -0.06
N ILE A 19 -8.81 -0.26 0.88
CA ILE A 19 -7.39 -0.31 0.58
C ILE A 19 -7.04 -1.73 0.11
N ALA A 20 -7.50 -2.74 0.84
CA ALA A 20 -7.21 -4.13 0.47
C ALA A 20 -7.80 -4.49 -0.88
N ALA A 21 -8.88 -3.84 -1.27
CA ALA A 21 -9.51 -4.08 -2.56
C ALA A 21 -8.82 -3.33 -3.70
N GLY A 22 -7.77 -2.58 -3.39
CA GLY A 22 -6.98 -1.94 -4.43
C GLY A 22 -7.21 -0.45 -4.63
N GLU A 23 -8.10 0.16 -3.87
CA GLU A 23 -8.35 1.59 -4.03
C GLU A 23 -7.27 2.40 -3.36
N SER A 24 -7.01 3.58 -3.89
CA SER A 24 -6.06 4.48 -3.27
C SER A 24 -6.73 5.19 -2.10
N LEU A 25 -5.94 5.60 -1.13
CA LEU A 25 -6.48 6.33 0.02
C LEU A 25 -7.16 7.62 -0.44
N ARG A 26 -6.59 8.29 -1.42
CA ARG A 26 -7.17 9.53 -1.91
C ARG A 26 -8.58 9.29 -2.45
N ARG A 27 -8.75 8.21 -3.22
CA ARG A 27 -10.05 7.92 -3.78
C ARG A 27 -11.05 7.55 -2.70
N ILE A 28 -10.61 6.78 -1.71
CA ILE A 28 -11.49 6.41 -0.60
C ILE A 28 -11.97 7.66 0.12
N CYS A 29 -11.06 8.59 0.33
CA CYS A 29 -11.40 9.79 1.11
C CYS A 29 -12.17 10.83 0.33
N ASP A 30 -12.49 10.58 -0.94
CA ASP A 30 -13.35 11.46 -1.68
C ASP A 30 -14.81 11.35 -1.22
N ALA A 31 -15.16 10.27 -0.56
CA ALA A 31 -16.54 10.10 -0.11
C ALA A 31 -16.83 11.07 1.05
N ASP A 32 -18.04 11.58 1.09
CA ASP A 32 -18.41 12.59 2.08
C ASP A 32 -18.30 12.10 3.51
N HIS A 33 -18.53 10.82 3.73
CA HIS A 33 -18.49 10.28 5.10
C HIS A 33 -17.06 9.92 5.54
N MET A 34 -16.08 10.12 4.69
CA MET A 34 -14.72 9.77 5.01
C MET A 34 -13.92 10.97 5.48
N PRO A 35 -12.94 10.74 6.35
CA PRO A 35 -12.05 11.81 6.76
C PRO A 35 -11.10 12.19 5.64
N ALA A 36 -10.38 13.26 5.80
CA ALA A 36 -9.37 13.64 4.85
C ALA A 36 -8.19 12.66 4.90
N PRO A 37 -7.44 12.51 3.82
CA PRO A 37 -6.29 11.60 3.84
C PRO A 37 -5.29 11.91 4.94
N ALA A 38 -5.06 13.18 5.23
CA ALA A 38 -4.12 13.54 6.30
C ALA A 38 -4.60 13.03 7.65
N THR A 39 -5.91 13.02 7.88
CA THR A 39 -6.46 12.53 9.12
C THR A 39 -6.20 11.02 9.26
N VAL A 40 -6.37 10.28 8.17
CA VAL A 40 -6.11 8.85 8.20
C VAL A 40 -4.62 8.60 8.49
N CYS A 41 -3.75 9.40 7.91
CA CYS A 41 -2.33 9.25 8.16
C CYS A 41 -1.98 9.52 9.64
N LEU A 42 -2.69 10.45 10.27
CA LEU A 42 -2.50 10.69 11.69
C LEU A 42 -2.95 9.47 12.51
N TRP A 43 -4.04 8.83 12.12
CA TRP A 43 -4.49 7.63 12.82
C TRP A 43 -3.44 6.53 12.76
N VAL A 44 -2.73 6.43 11.65
CA VAL A 44 -1.66 5.44 11.53
C VAL A 44 -0.48 5.85 12.42
N THR A 45 -0.08 7.11 12.35
CA THR A 45 1.06 7.59 13.10
C THR A 45 0.84 7.47 14.60
N ASP A 46 -0.37 7.79 15.05
CA ASP A 46 -0.70 7.74 16.47
C ASP A 46 -1.18 6.37 16.90
N ASP A 47 -1.28 5.44 15.98
CA ASP A 47 -1.80 4.10 16.24
C ASP A 47 -3.15 4.17 16.96
N ARG A 48 -4.06 4.97 16.42
CA ARG A 48 -5.35 5.19 17.04
C ARG A 48 -6.10 3.89 17.15
N GLU A 49 -6.30 3.42 18.33
CA GLU A 49 -7.04 2.18 18.62
C GLU A 49 -6.57 0.99 17.79
N GLY A 50 -5.28 0.87 17.58
CA GLY A 50 -4.72 -0.25 16.83
C GLY A 50 -4.79 -0.12 15.32
N PHE A 51 -5.12 1.06 14.82
CA PHE A 51 -5.32 1.26 13.41
C PHE A 51 -4.05 1.00 12.59
N ALA A 52 -2.87 1.28 13.16
CA ALA A 52 -1.63 1.13 12.41
C ALA A 52 -1.46 -0.30 11.90
N GLU A 53 -1.72 -1.29 12.74
CA GLU A 53 -1.56 -2.66 12.31
C GLU A 53 -2.65 -3.09 11.35
N GLN A 54 -3.87 -2.65 11.58
CA GLN A 54 -4.97 -2.95 10.69
C GLN A 54 -4.69 -2.38 9.29
N TYR A 55 -4.20 -1.15 9.26
CA TYR A 55 -3.89 -0.49 8.00
C TYR A 55 -2.71 -1.18 7.30
N ALA A 56 -1.71 -1.59 8.07
CA ALA A 56 -0.57 -2.30 7.49
C ALA A 56 -1.00 -3.62 6.84
N ARG A 57 -1.92 -4.34 7.47
CA ARG A 57 -2.41 -5.57 6.88
C ARG A 57 -3.18 -5.29 5.59
N ALA A 58 -3.95 -4.21 5.58
CA ALA A 58 -4.70 -3.83 4.39
C ALA A 58 -3.74 -3.48 3.24
N ARG A 59 -2.66 -2.78 3.56
CA ARG A 59 -1.67 -2.44 2.53
C ARG A 59 -0.96 -3.69 1.99
N ARG A 60 -0.72 -4.67 2.83
CA ARG A 60 -0.11 -5.91 2.34
C ARG A 60 -1.07 -6.65 1.41
N ALA A 61 -2.34 -6.68 1.76
CA ALA A 61 -3.33 -7.30 0.88
C ALA A 61 -3.44 -6.56 -0.44
N GLN A 62 -3.39 -5.23 -0.39
CA GLN A 62 -3.39 -4.42 -1.60
C GLN A 62 -2.18 -4.76 -2.46
N GLY A 63 -1.01 -4.94 -1.84
CA GLY A 63 0.19 -5.29 -2.56
C GLY A 63 0.06 -6.61 -3.30
N THR A 64 -0.57 -7.59 -2.67
CA THR A 64 -0.80 -8.87 -3.31
C THR A 64 -1.68 -8.70 -4.55
N LEU A 65 -2.73 -7.90 -4.43
CA LEU A 65 -3.62 -7.65 -5.54
C LEU A 65 -2.90 -6.92 -6.67
N LEU A 66 -2.11 -5.91 -6.33
CA LEU A 66 -1.39 -5.14 -7.35
C LEU A 66 -0.34 -6.00 -8.06
N ALA A 67 0.31 -6.89 -7.32
CA ALA A 67 1.28 -7.79 -7.92
C ALA A 67 0.59 -8.72 -8.92
N ASP A 68 -0.60 -9.19 -8.57
CA ASP A 68 -1.34 -10.06 -9.47
C ASP A 68 -1.78 -9.29 -10.73
N GLU A 69 -2.14 -8.02 -10.55
CA GLU A 69 -2.56 -7.20 -11.69
C GLU A 69 -1.44 -6.98 -12.69
N ILE A 70 -0.19 -7.01 -12.25
CA ILE A 70 0.94 -6.84 -13.16
C ILE A 70 0.89 -7.90 -14.25
N PHE A 71 0.60 -9.14 -13.85
CA PHE A 71 0.54 -10.22 -14.83
C PHE A 71 -0.65 -10.02 -15.78
N ALA A 72 -1.78 -9.62 -15.25
CA ALA A 72 -2.96 -9.41 -16.09
C ALA A 72 -2.72 -8.29 -17.09
N ILE A 73 -2.05 -7.21 -16.67
CA ILE A 73 -1.77 -6.11 -17.57
C ILE A 73 -0.74 -6.53 -18.62
N ALA A 74 0.28 -7.24 -18.19
CA ALA A 74 1.34 -7.66 -19.10
C ALA A 74 0.81 -8.62 -20.16
N ASP A 75 -0.18 -9.43 -19.79
CA ASP A 75 -0.78 -10.37 -20.74
C ASP A 75 -1.87 -9.74 -21.57
N GLY A 76 -2.20 -8.50 -21.32
CA GLY A 76 -3.27 -7.84 -22.03
C GLY A 76 -2.85 -7.42 -23.41
N SER A 77 -3.81 -7.03 -24.20
CA SER A 77 -3.52 -6.66 -25.56
C SER A 77 -3.80 -5.21 -25.83
N GLY A 78 -3.82 -4.40 -24.85
CA GLY A 78 -4.15 -3.03 -25.05
C GLY A 78 -2.98 -2.21 -25.53
N ASP A 79 -3.00 -0.94 -25.25
CA ASP A 79 -1.97 -0.01 -25.63
C ASP A 79 -0.67 -0.39 -24.91
N VAL A 80 0.35 -0.72 -25.66
CA VAL A 80 1.61 -1.20 -25.11
C VAL A 80 2.24 -0.16 -24.18
N ALA A 81 2.25 1.08 -24.60
CA ALA A 81 2.87 2.14 -23.79
C ALA A 81 2.12 2.33 -22.48
N ARG A 82 0.80 2.30 -22.54
CA ARG A 82 0.00 2.48 -21.34
C ARG A 82 0.13 1.29 -20.41
N ASP A 83 0.15 0.08 -20.98
CA ASP A 83 0.31 -1.13 -20.18
C ASP A 83 1.66 -1.14 -19.50
N ARG A 84 2.70 -0.72 -20.21
CA ARG A 84 4.02 -0.66 -19.63
C ARG A 84 4.06 0.33 -18.48
N LEU A 85 3.43 1.48 -18.66
CA LEU A 85 3.37 2.46 -17.58
C LEU A 85 2.63 1.88 -16.38
N GLY A 86 1.55 1.16 -16.61
CA GLY A 86 0.78 0.55 -15.53
C GLY A 86 1.61 -0.46 -14.75
N VAL A 87 2.35 -1.30 -15.46
CA VAL A 87 3.21 -2.29 -14.81
C VAL A 87 4.33 -1.60 -14.06
N ASP A 88 5.00 -0.64 -14.68
CA ASP A 88 6.13 0.04 -14.05
C ASP A 88 5.68 0.82 -12.82
N THR A 89 4.53 1.44 -12.87
CA THR A 89 4.02 2.19 -11.72
C THR A 89 3.74 1.26 -10.55
N ARG A 90 3.13 0.09 -10.83
CA ARG A 90 2.83 -0.85 -9.77
C ARG A 90 4.10 -1.44 -9.18
N LYS A 91 5.09 -1.74 -10.02
CA LYS A 91 6.37 -2.25 -9.53
C LYS A 91 7.06 -1.22 -8.64
N TRP A 92 7.07 0.03 -9.08
CA TRP A 92 7.66 1.09 -8.31
C TRP A 92 6.96 1.21 -6.94
N TYR A 93 5.64 1.25 -6.97
CA TYR A 93 4.86 1.40 -5.74
C TYR A 93 5.14 0.25 -4.77
N LEU A 94 5.11 -0.97 -5.27
CA LEU A 94 5.34 -2.14 -4.43
C LEU A 94 6.74 -2.11 -3.83
N SER A 95 7.73 -1.67 -4.59
CA SER A 95 9.09 -1.62 -4.07
C SER A 95 9.23 -0.59 -2.96
N LYS A 96 8.40 0.45 -2.96
CA LYS A 96 8.46 1.49 -1.93
C LYS A 96 7.63 1.14 -0.71
N VAL A 97 6.50 0.51 -0.92
CA VAL A 97 5.58 0.23 0.17
C VAL A 97 5.91 -1.07 0.87
N LEU A 98 6.34 -2.08 0.12
CA LEU A 98 6.66 -3.39 0.67
C LEU A 98 8.05 -3.81 0.20
N PRO A 99 9.06 -3.05 0.54
CA PRO A 99 10.40 -3.31 0.00
C PRO A 99 10.97 -4.67 0.39
N LYS A 100 10.56 -5.21 1.51
CA LYS A 100 11.05 -6.51 1.92
C LYS A 100 10.55 -7.62 1.01
N LEU A 101 9.44 -7.39 0.34
CA LEU A 101 8.88 -8.39 -0.53
C LEU A 101 9.16 -8.11 -2.00
N TYR A 102 9.16 -6.85 -2.39
CA TYR A 102 9.24 -6.48 -3.80
C TYR A 102 10.36 -5.52 -4.15
N GLY A 103 11.16 -5.10 -3.17
CA GLY A 103 12.24 -4.18 -3.45
C GLY A 103 13.39 -4.85 -4.16
N ASP A 104 14.13 -4.04 -4.86
CA ASP A 104 15.34 -4.56 -5.42
C ASP A 104 16.27 -4.64 -4.25
N LYS A 105 16.91 -5.41 -4.03
CA LYS A 105 17.59 -5.54 -2.92
C LYS A 105 18.72 -5.09 -2.59
N VAL A 106 19.11 -4.99 -1.87
CA VAL A 106 20.14 -4.59 -1.53
C VAL A 106 20.40 -4.44 -0.30
N GLU A 107 20.73 -4.62 0.36
CA GLU A 107 20.93 -4.53 1.44
C GLU A 107 21.80 -4.21 2.08
N VAL A 108 22.24 -4.01 2.72
CA VAL A 108 23.01 -3.57 3.32
C VAL A 108 23.33 -3.75 4.47
N GLU A 109 23.79 -3.95 5.03
CA GLU A 109 24.07 -4.23 6.04
C GLU A 109 24.46 -3.83 6.98
N HIS A 110 24.66 -3.98 7.67
CA HIS A 110 24.87 -3.63 8.58
C HIS A 110 25.63 -3.77 9.43
N THR A 111 25.87 -3.86 9.70
CA THR A 111 26.33 -3.59 10.57
C THR A 111 26.79 -4.48 11.39
N GLY A 112 27.46 -4.75 11.74
CA GLY A 112 27.88 -5.53 12.64
C GLY A 112 27.43 -6.89 12.61
N ILE A 113 26.52 -7.17 11.96
CA ILE A 113 26.10 -8.39 11.96
C ILE A 113 26.61 -9.07 10.93
N PRO A 114 27.39 -9.83 11.13
CA PRO A 114 28.06 -10.48 10.14
C PRO A 114 27.23 -11.33 9.38
N GLU A 115 26.46 -11.95 9.95
CA GLU A 115 25.85 -12.87 9.25
C GLU A 115 24.82 -12.33 8.47
N ILE A 116 24.82 -11.29 8.32
CA ILE A 116 23.95 -10.77 7.66
C ILE A 116 23.81 -11.15 6.44
N THR A 117 23.12 -11.63 6.04
CA THR A 117 22.96 -12.08 5.01
C THR A 117 22.33 -11.32 4.14
N ILE A 118 22.60 -11.32 3.17
CA ILE A 118 22.16 -10.61 2.26
C ILE A 118 21.29 -11.33 1.55
N ARG A 119 20.30 -11.06 1.33
CA ARG A 119 19.49 -11.69 0.73
C ARG A 119 19.05 -11.07 -0.39
N VAL A 120 19.02 -11.57 -1.33
CA VAL A 120 18.63 -11.04 -2.43
C VAL A 120 17.35 -11.53 -2.63
N LEU A 121 16.48 -10.79 -2.83
CA LEU A 121 15.29 -11.24 -2.98
C LEU A 121 15.04 -11.38 -4.30
N GLU A 122 14.80 -12.39 -4.76
CA GLU A 122 14.57 -12.49 -6.07
C GLU A 122 13.24 -12.44 -6.36
#